data_9663d5c1c4b63b46af25ee300f3b9ad7
#
_entry.id   9663d5c1c4b63b46af25ee300f3b9ad7
#
_cell.length_a   1.000
_cell.length_b   1.000
_cell.length_c   1.000
_cell.angle_alpha   90.00
_cell.angle_beta   90.00
_cell.angle_gamma   90.00
#
_symmetry.space_group_name_H-M   'P 1'
#
loop_
_entity.id
_entity.type
_entity.pdbx_description
1 polymer ?
#
loop_
_entity_poly.entity_id
_entity_poly.type
_entity_poly.pdbx_seq_one_letter_code
_entity_poly.pdbx_strand_id
1 'polypeptide(L)'
;MGCSVNLEIVCAGIGGRGVLLASTIIIEAAVRAGYHAMASDEYGMSQRGGSVVSLVKIGTSQSPLIGRENGDILLAFEESEFYRNLIFLKKGGMAIVNTAKDGLPEEINNLLVERKIKCFFIAADDIAKEKGMIQASNMAILGFFSYFRIGPYTRESILETLKERTKGKFLEKNVDVFQAGYTLAQSSHG
;
A
#
# COMPACT_ATOMS: atom_id res chain seq x y z
N MET A 1 25.07 -10.93 -10.83
CA MET A 1 24.21 -10.01 -11.61
C MET A 1 22.90 -9.90 -10.86
N GLY A 2 22.73 -8.82 -10.08
CA GLY A 2 21.48 -8.59 -9.34
C GLY A 2 20.36 -8.28 -10.33
N CYS A 3 19.23 -9.01 -10.24
CA CYS A 3 18.02 -8.62 -10.94
C CYS A 3 17.69 -7.18 -10.57
N SER A 4 17.70 -6.27 -11.53
CA SER A 4 17.24 -4.90 -11.32
C SER A 4 15.73 -4.95 -11.10
N VAL A 5 15.30 -4.83 -9.85
CA VAL A 5 13.88 -4.70 -9.53
C VAL A 5 13.46 -3.28 -9.90
N ASN A 6 12.49 -3.16 -10.79
CA ASN A 6 11.80 -1.90 -11.08
C ASN A 6 10.33 -2.08 -10.67
N LEU A 7 9.85 -1.25 -9.75
CA LEU A 7 8.46 -1.29 -9.27
C LEU A 7 7.89 0.12 -9.23
N GLU A 8 6.65 0.24 -9.66
CA GLU A 8 5.83 1.45 -9.59
C GLU A 8 4.63 1.18 -8.68
N ILE A 9 4.60 1.87 -7.53
CA ILE A 9 3.60 1.67 -6.48
C ILE A 9 2.81 2.95 -6.29
N VAL A 10 1.50 2.86 -6.36
CA VAL A 10 0.57 3.96 -6.07
C VAL A 10 -0.03 3.74 -4.69
N CYS A 11 0.20 4.68 -3.78
CA CYS A 11 -0.44 4.72 -2.47
C CYS A 11 -1.51 5.80 -2.50
N ALA A 12 -2.79 5.43 -2.41
CA ALA A 12 -3.90 6.35 -2.55
C ALA A 12 -4.88 6.28 -1.38
N GLY A 13 -5.27 7.42 -0.85
CA GLY A 13 -6.21 7.53 0.27
C GLY A 13 -6.70 8.95 0.48
N ILE A 14 -7.29 9.20 1.62
CA ILE A 14 -7.71 10.55 2.03
C ILE A 14 -6.82 11.08 3.17
N GLY A 15 -6.79 12.39 3.32
CA GLY A 15 -6.02 13.06 4.37
C GLY A 15 -6.36 12.51 5.76
N GLY A 16 -5.31 12.15 6.54
CA GLY A 16 -5.45 11.54 7.86
C GLY A 16 -5.36 10.01 7.87
N ARG A 17 -5.35 9.32 6.73
CA ARG A 17 -5.24 7.85 6.64
C ARG A 17 -3.81 7.31 6.68
N GLY A 18 -2.82 8.18 6.85
CA GLY A 18 -1.42 7.79 6.96
C GLY A 18 -0.80 7.30 5.65
N VAL A 19 -1.30 7.74 4.49
CA VAL A 19 -0.78 7.41 3.15
C VAL A 19 0.70 7.73 3.05
N LEU A 20 1.09 8.96 3.44
CA LEU A 20 2.49 9.41 3.37
C LEU A 20 3.42 8.65 4.32
N LEU A 21 2.94 8.26 5.50
CA LEU A 21 3.74 7.43 6.39
C LEU A 21 3.97 6.04 5.77
N ALA A 22 2.93 5.47 5.16
CA ALA A 22 3.05 4.18 4.49
C ALA A 22 4.01 4.25 3.30
N SER A 23 3.88 5.26 2.42
CA SER A 23 4.81 5.45 1.29
C SER A 23 6.24 5.70 1.74
N THR A 24 6.45 6.46 2.82
CA THR A 24 7.78 6.66 3.41
C THR A 24 8.39 5.34 3.89
N ILE A 25 7.62 4.49 4.58
CA ILE A 25 8.11 3.17 5.03
C ILE A 25 8.48 2.29 3.82
N ILE A 26 7.67 2.30 2.76
CA ILE A 26 7.93 1.57 1.51
C ILE A 26 9.25 2.05 0.88
N ILE A 27 9.45 3.37 0.75
CA ILE A 27 10.67 3.96 0.18
C ILE A 27 11.90 3.56 1.00
N GLU A 28 11.84 3.73 2.31
CA GLU A 28 12.96 3.44 3.19
C GLU A 28 13.32 1.97 3.23
N ALA A 29 12.33 1.07 3.23
CA ALA A 29 12.56 -0.36 3.14
C ALA A 29 13.29 -0.72 1.84
N ALA A 30 12.96 -0.09 0.71
CA ALA A 30 13.66 -0.27 -0.55
C ALA A 30 15.09 0.29 -0.52
N VAL A 31 15.29 1.49 0.02
CA VAL A 31 16.62 2.12 0.15
C VAL A 31 17.54 1.29 1.04
N ARG A 32 17.04 0.75 2.15
CA ARG A 32 17.79 -0.15 3.05
C ARG A 32 18.20 -1.45 2.36
N ALA A 33 17.38 -1.93 1.46
CA ALA A 33 17.68 -3.10 0.61
C ALA A 33 18.64 -2.78 -0.56
N GLY A 34 19.14 -1.54 -0.65
CA GLY A 34 20.11 -1.10 -1.66
C GLY A 34 19.50 -0.65 -2.99
N TYR A 35 18.18 -0.43 -3.03
CA TYR A 35 17.52 0.08 -4.24
C TYR A 35 17.46 1.61 -4.23
N HIS A 36 17.57 2.20 -5.40
CA HIS A 36 17.18 3.60 -5.59
C HIS A 36 15.65 3.71 -5.51
N ALA A 37 15.16 4.68 -4.76
CA ALA A 37 13.72 4.92 -4.62
C ALA A 37 13.43 6.42 -4.66
N MET A 38 12.31 6.79 -5.25
CA MET A 38 11.81 8.16 -5.32
C MET A 38 10.30 8.20 -5.20
N ALA A 39 9.77 9.34 -4.76
CA ALA A 39 8.34 9.56 -4.71
C ALA A 39 7.94 10.94 -5.21
N SER A 40 6.68 11.05 -5.62
CA SER A 40 5.96 12.29 -5.86
C SER A 40 4.62 12.23 -5.15
N ASP A 41 4.35 13.22 -4.31
CA ASP A 41 3.11 13.29 -3.56
C ASP A 41 2.17 14.33 -4.19
N GLU A 42 0.93 13.94 -4.41
CA GLU A 42 -0.14 14.76 -4.94
C GLU A 42 -1.24 14.95 -3.89
N TYR A 43 -1.66 16.17 -3.70
CA TYR A 43 -2.69 16.54 -2.72
C TYR A 43 -3.89 17.16 -3.41
N GLY A 44 -5.08 16.60 -3.15
CA GLY A 44 -6.33 17.25 -3.53
C GLY A 44 -6.55 18.57 -2.79
N MET A 45 -7.32 19.48 -3.39
CA MET A 45 -7.51 20.88 -2.96
C MET A 45 -8.15 21.08 -1.57
N SER A 46 -8.56 20.05 -0.85
CA SER A 46 -9.16 20.19 0.48
C SER A 46 -8.15 19.88 1.58
N GLN A 47 -7.99 20.81 2.52
CA GLN A 47 -7.03 20.71 3.64
C GLN A 47 -7.35 19.59 4.65
N ARG A 48 -8.57 19.04 4.66
CA ARG A 48 -8.97 17.89 5.48
C ARG A 48 -9.90 16.99 4.68
N GLY A 49 -9.56 15.69 4.60
CA GLY A 49 -10.37 14.70 3.88
C GLY A 49 -10.25 14.75 2.36
N GLY A 50 -9.30 15.51 1.80
CA GLY A 50 -8.97 15.49 0.37
C GLY A 50 -8.17 14.25 -0.02
N SER A 51 -8.21 13.92 -1.32
CA SER A 51 -7.39 12.85 -1.90
C SER A 51 -5.91 13.11 -1.66
N VAL A 52 -5.19 12.08 -1.26
CA VAL A 52 -3.73 12.07 -1.13
C VAL A 52 -3.22 10.87 -1.91
N VAL A 53 -2.36 11.13 -2.88
CA VAL A 53 -1.73 10.09 -3.70
C VAL A 53 -0.23 10.23 -3.62
N SER A 54 0.47 9.15 -3.27
CA SER A 54 1.92 9.07 -3.30
C SER A 54 2.33 8.06 -4.38
N LEU A 55 3.05 8.54 -5.38
CA LEU A 55 3.60 7.76 -6.48
C LEU A 55 5.02 7.36 -6.12
N VAL A 56 5.27 6.07 -5.90
CA VAL A 56 6.57 5.55 -5.48
C VAL A 56 7.18 4.71 -6.60
N LYS A 57 8.42 5.04 -6.99
CA LYS A 57 9.20 4.27 -7.95
C LYS A 57 10.47 3.73 -7.31
N ILE A 58 10.77 2.48 -7.62
CA ILE A 58 11.95 1.77 -7.15
C ILE A 58 12.71 1.22 -8.33
N GLY A 59 14.03 1.35 -8.30
CA GLY A 59 14.91 0.85 -9.35
C GLY A 59 15.58 1.97 -10.15
N THR A 60 15.72 1.80 -11.44
CA THR A 60 16.56 2.65 -12.29
C THR A 60 15.85 3.88 -12.87
N SER A 61 14.61 4.17 -12.45
CA SER A 61 13.84 5.31 -12.95
C SER A 61 14.49 6.65 -12.59
N GLN A 62 14.38 7.62 -13.48
CA GLN A 62 14.86 9.00 -13.27
C GLN A 62 13.72 10.00 -13.01
N SER A 63 12.46 9.55 -13.05
CA SER A 63 11.28 10.37 -12.78
C SER A 63 10.36 9.68 -11.79
N PRO A 64 9.85 10.37 -10.77
CA PRO A 64 8.93 9.78 -9.79
C PRO A 64 7.50 9.63 -10.33
N LEU A 65 7.17 10.23 -11.48
CA LEU A 65 5.81 10.21 -11.99
C LEU A 65 5.44 8.85 -12.59
N ILE A 66 4.28 8.34 -12.20
CA ILE A 66 3.70 7.11 -12.75
C ILE A 66 2.66 7.50 -13.80
N GLY A 67 2.85 7.03 -15.02
CA GLY A 67 1.87 7.19 -16.09
C GLY A 67 0.66 6.28 -15.92
N ARG A 68 -0.41 6.55 -16.67
CA ARG A 68 -1.56 5.66 -16.72
C ARG A 68 -1.11 4.26 -17.18
N GLU A 69 -1.67 3.23 -16.56
CA GLU A 69 -1.42 1.82 -16.88
C GLU A 69 0.03 1.34 -16.72
N ASN A 70 0.83 2.05 -15.92
CA ASN A 70 2.22 1.67 -15.65
C ASN A 70 2.44 1.13 -14.22
N GLY A 71 1.57 1.45 -13.29
CA GLY A 71 1.67 1.04 -11.90
C GLY A 71 1.60 -0.48 -11.73
N ASP A 72 2.55 -1.05 -11.03
CA ASP A 72 2.56 -2.46 -10.66
C ASP A 72 1.57 -2.77 -9.53
N ILE A 73 1.50 -1.86 -8.55
CA ILE A 73 0.77 -2.05 -7.31
C ILE A 73 -0.01 -0.79 -6.96
N LEU A 74 -1.26 -0.97 -6.53
CA LEU A 74 -2.09 0.06 -5.92
C LEU A 74 -2.43 -0.34 -4.48
N LEU A 75 -1.97 0.44 -3.52
CA LEU A 75 -2.39 0.36 -2.12
C LEU A 75 -3.44 1.44 -1.87
N ALA A 76 -4.69 1.05 -1.80
CA ALA A 76 -5.82 1.96 -1.59
C ALA A 76 -6.25 1.93 -0.12
N PHE A 77 -5.99 3.02 0.59
CA PHE A 77 -6.30 3.22 2.00
C PHE A 77 -7.78 3.58 2.23
N GLU A 78 -8.50 3.83 1.13
CA GLU A 78 -9.93 4.07 1.06
C GLU A 78 -10.49 3.49 -0.23
N GLU A 79 -11.68 2.89 -0.16
CA GLU A 79 -12.33 2.28 -1.32
C GLU A 79 -12.59 3.29 -2.45
N SER A 80 -13.00 4.52 -2.12
CA SER A 80 -13.23 5.58 -3.10
C SER A 80 -11.96 5.94 -3.89
N GLU A 81 -10.80 5.89 -3.23
CA GLU A 81 -9.52 6.18 -3.85
C GLU A 81 -9.01 5.00 -4.70
N PHE A 82 -9.44 3.76 -4.41
CA PHE A 82 -9.21 2.64 -5.31
C PHE A 82 -9.82 2.92 -6.70
N TYR A 83 -11.09 3.29 -6.76
CA TYR A 83 -11.75 3.56 -8.05
C TYR A 83 -11.09 4.70 -8.82
N ARG A 84 -10.71 5.78 -8.14
CA ARG A 84 -10.07 6.95 -8.77
C ARG A 84 -8.69 6.63 -9.35
N ASN A 85 -7.94 5.77 -8.67
CA ASN A 85 -6.54 5.48 -9.01
C ASN A 85 -6.35 4.16 -9.77
N LEU A 86 -7.42 3.41 -10.04
CA LEU A 86 -7.38 2.18 -10.82
C LEU A 86 -6.78 2.39 -12.22
N ILE A 87 -6.91 3.60 -12.75
CA ILE A 87 -6.35 4.01 -14.05
C ILE A 87 -4.82 3.93 -14.12
N PHE A 88 -4.13 3.99 -12.97
CA PHE A 88 -2.67 3.85 -12.92
C PHE A 88 -2.21 2.41 -13.04
N LEU A 89 -3.05 1.42 -12.66
CA LEU A 89 -2.63 0.02 -12.67
C LEU A 89 -2.44 -0.51 -14.07
N LYS A 90 -1.31 -1.16 -14.29
CA LYS A 90 -1.03 -1.88 -15.53
C LYS A 90 -1.83 -3.18 -15.63
N LYS A 91 -1.92 -3.72 -16.82
CA LYS A 91 -2.45 -5.08 -17.03
C LYS A 91 -1.60 -6.10 -16.25
N GLY A 92 -2.27 -6.96 -15.49
CA GLY A 92 -1.61 -7.93 -14.61
C GLY A 92 -1.08 -7.34 -13.29
N GLY A 93 -1.36 -6.07 -13.01
CA GLY A 93 -1.02 -5.42 -11.74
C GLY A 93 -1.79 -5.97 -10.55
N MET A 94 -1.49 -5.44 -9.36
CA MET A 94 -2.10 -5.85 -8.10
C MET A 94 -2.69 -4.66 -7.36
N ALA A 95 -3.87 -4.82 -6.78
CA ALA A 95 -4.47 -3.86 -5.85
C ALA A 95 -4.68 -4.51 -4.48
N ILE A 96 -4.46 -3.72 -3.41
CA ILE A 96 -4.87 -4.02 -2.04
C ILE A 96 -5.76 -2.87 -1.60
N VAL A 97 -7.01 -3.19 -1.23
CA VAL A 97 -8.06 -2.20 -0.98
C VAL A 97 -8.57 -2.31 0.44
N ASN A 98 -8.52 -1.20 1.18
CA ASN A 98 -9.15 -1.11 2.50
C ASN A 98 -10.67 -0.97 2.33
N THR A 99 -11.38 -2.03 2.58
CA THR A 99 -12.86 -2.06 2.61
C THR A 99 -13.34 -3.22 3.46
N ALA A 100 -14.46 -3.01 4.15
CA ALA A 100 -15.19 -4.08 4.86
C ALA A 100 -16.29 -4.71 4.00
N LYS A 101 -16.45 -4.30 2.73
CA LYS A 101 -17.46 -4.83 1.83
C LYS A 101 -16.99 -6.12 1.16
N ASP A 102 -17.91 -7.04 1.00
CA ASP A 102 -17.71 -8.26 0.24
C ASP A 102 -18.01 -8.01 -1.24
N GLY A 103 -16.98 -7.59 -1.99
CA GLY A 103 -17.05 -7.46 -3.44
C GLY A 103 -17.13 -6.01 -3.97
N LEU A 104 -16.99 -5.92 -5.27
CA LEU A 104 -16.99 -4.69 -6.06
C LEU A 104 -18.20 -4.65 -6.99
N PRO A 105 -18.60 -3.47 -7.50
CA PRO A 105 -19.54 -3.36 -8.59
C PRO A 105 -19.16 -4.26 -9.78
N GLU A 106 -20.17 -4.82 -10.45
CA GLU A 106 -19.97 -5.79 -11.54
C GLU A 106 -19.08 -5.23 -12.66
N GLU A 107 -19.28 -3.96 -13.01
CA GLU A 107 -18.48 -3.29 -14.05
C GLU A 107 -16.99 -3.24 -13.68
N ILE A 108 -16.70 -3.01 -12.40
CA ILE A 108 -15.31 -2.99 -11.90
C ILE A 108 -14.73 -4.40 -11.91
N ASN A 109 -15.50 -5.41 -11.46
CA ASN A 109 -15.06 -6.80 -11.51
C ASN A 109 -14.73 -7.24 -12.94
N ASN A 110 -15.58 -6.92 -13.91
CA ASN A 110 -15.36 -7.21 -15.31
C ASN A 110 -14.08 -6.55 -15.84
N LEU A 111 -13.83 -5.29 -15.49
CA LEU A 111 -12.63 -4.57 -15.84
C LEU A 111 -11.37 -5.24 -15.24
N LEU A 112 -11.42 -5.64 -13.97
CA LEU A 112 -10.29 -6.30 -13.29
C LEU A 112 -9.97 -7.65 -13.95
N VAL A 113 -10.99 -8.42 -14.32
CA VAL A 113 -10.82 -9.71 -15.02
C VAL A 113 -10.22 -9.50 -16.41
N GLU A 114 -10.75 -8.57 -17.21
CA GLU A 114 -10.25 -8.24 -18.56
C GLU A 114 -8.78 -7.82 -18.51
N ARG A 115 -8.44 -6.98 -17.53
CA ARG A 115 -7.07 -6.47 -17.36
C ARG A 115 -6.17 -7.41 -16.57
N LYS A 116 -6.69 -8.56 -16.11
CA LYS A 116 -5.97 -9.55 -15.28
C LYS A 116 -5.37 -8.94 -14.01
N ILE A 117 -6.03 -7.94 -13.43
CA ILE A 117 -5.61 -7.29 -12.19
C ILE A 117 -6.01 -8.19 -11.01
N LYS A 118 -5.06 -8.48 -10.13
CA LYS A 118 -5.32 -9.17 -8.87
C LYS A 118 -5.75 -8.15 -7.82
N CYS A 119 -6.98 -8.28 -7.31
CA CYS A 119 -7.50 -7.38 -6.30
C CYS A 119 -7.75 -8.12 -4.99
N PHE A 120 -7.18 -7.59 -3.90
CA PHE A 120 -7.29 -8.13 -2.55
C PHE A 120 -7.97 -7.12 -1.65
N PHE A 121 -8.81 -7.61 -0.74
CA PHE A 121 -9.57 -6.77 0.19
C PHE A 121 -9.10 -7.03 1.62
N ILE A 122 -9.05 -5.95 2.39
CA ILE A 122 -8.70 -5.99 3.80
C ILE A 122 -9.57 -4.98 4.57
N ALA A 123 -10.25 -5.42 5.63
CA ALA A 123 -10.93 -4.53 6.56
C ALA A 123 -9.92 -3.93 7.56
N ALA A 124 -9.00 -3.11 7.05
CA ALA A 124 -7.87 -2.59 7.83
C ALA A 124 -8.32 -1.69 8.98
N ASP A 125 -9.43 -0.97 8.82
CA ASP A 125 -10.01 -0.13 9.87
C ASP A 125 -10.55 -0.97 11.04
N ASP A 126 -11.18 -2.11 10.75
CA ASP A 126 -11.68 -3.01 11.78
C ASP A 126 -10.53 -3.66 12.54
N ILE A 127 -9.49 -4.12 11.84
CA ILE A 127 -8.27 -4.65 12.45
C ILE A 127 -7.65 -3.61 13.39
N ALA A 128 -7.49 -2.38 12.93
CA ALA A 128 -6.90 -1.30 13.73
C ALA A 128 -7.77 -0.95 14.96
N LYS A 129 -9.09 -0.97 14.80
CA LYS A 129 -10.06 -0.74 15.88
C LYS A 129 -9.99 -1.84 16.93
N GLU A 130 -9.95 -3.11 16.54
CA GLU A 130 -9.81 -4.27 17.46
C GLU A 130 -8.51 -4.22 18.26
N LYS A 131 -7.42 -3.73 17.67
CA LYS A 131 -6.14 -3.51 18.36
C LYS A 131 -6.09 -2.20 19.15
N GLY A 132 -7.20 -1.44 19.21
CA GLY A 132 -7.32 -0.20 19.99
C GLY A 132 -6.49 0.96 19.43
N MET A 133 -6.25 0.98 18.09
CA MET A 133 -5.49 2.05 17.43
C MET A 133 -6.01 2.32 16.02
N ILE A 134 -7.17 2.94 15.92
CA ILE A 134 -7.88 3.24 14.66
C ILE A 134 -6.99 3.96 13.63
N GLN A 135 -6.06 4.82 14.09
CA GLN A 135 -5.17 5.59 13.20
C GLN A 135 -4.09 4.72 12.53
N ALA A 136 -3.95 3.45 12.95
CA ALA A 136 -2.93 2.54 12.43
C ALA A 136 -3.43 1.61 11.31
N SER A 137 -4.58 1.87 10.70
CA SER A 137 -5.10 1.03 9.60
C SER A 137 -4.13 0.91 8.43
N ASN A 138 -3.31 1.95 8.17
CA ASN A 138 -2.22 1.90 7.21
C ASN A 138 -1.17 0.82 7.53
N MET A 139 -0.95 0.49 8.81
CA MET A 139 -0.02 -0.57 9.21
C MET A 139 -0.59 -1.97 8.89
N ALA A 140 -1.91 -2.16 9.02
CA ALA A 140 -2.56 -3.41 8.60
C ALA A 140 -2.40 -3.64 7.08
N ILE A 141 -2.55 -2.59 6.27
CA ILE A 141 -2.35 -2.65 4.81
C ILE A 141 -0.90 -3.01 4.47
N LEU A 142 0.08 -2.38 5.13
CA LEU A 142 1.51 -2.69 4.95
C LEU A 142 1.83 -4.12 5.38
N GLY A 143 1.26 -4.60 6.48
CA GLY A 143 1.39 -5.98 6.92
C GLY A 143 0.86 -6.97 5.88
N PHE A 144 -0.36 -6.73 5.41
CA PHE A 144 -0.99 -7.53 4.35
C PHE A 144 -0.16 -7.52 3.06
N PHE A 145 0.31 -6.35 2.62
CA PHE A 145 1.16 -6.20 1.46
C PHE A 145 2.48 -6.99 1.58
N SER A 146 3.11 -6.97 2.74
CA SER A 146 4.40 -7.64 2.97
C SER A 146 4.36 -9.16 2.81
N TYR A 147 3.17 -9.77 2.91
CA TYR A 147 2.97 -11.19 2.69
C TYR A 147 3.33 -11.63 1.27
N PHE A 148 3.06 -10.80 0.28
CA PHE A 148 3.30 -11.12 -1.15
C PHE A 148 4.77 -11.09 -1.55
N ARG A 149 5.67 -10.60 -0.72
CA ARG A 149 7.13 -10.58 -0.93
C ARG A 149 7.56 -10.02 -2.28
N ILE A 150 6.98 -8.92 -2.69
CA ILE A 150 7.25 -8.29 -3.98
C ILE A 150 8.52 -7.45 -3.89
N GLY A 151 9.54 -7.77 -4.69
CA GLY A 151 10.82 -7.06 -4.68
C GLY A 151 11.47 -7.06 -3.29
N PRO A 152 11.84 -5.88 -2.73
CA PRO A 152 12.47 -5.79 -1.41
C PRO A 152 11.48 -5.92 -0.24
N TYR A 153 10.19 -6.03 -0.51
CA TYR A 153 9.15 -5.93 0.51
C TYR A 153 8.81 -7.27 1.13
N THR A 154 9.62 -7.67 2.10
CA THR A 154 9.32 -8.80 2.99
C THR A 154 8.69 -8.28 4.29
N ARG A 155 8.10 -9.20 5.07
CA ARG A 155 7.62 -8.90 6.41
C ARG A 155 8.70 -8.25 7.27
N GLU A 156 9.91 -8.80 7.23
CA GLU A 156 11.05 -8.35 8.00
C GLU A 156 11.48 -6.94 7.61
N SER A 157 11.65 -6.67 6.30
CA SER A 157 12.14 -5.37 5.82
C SER A 157 11.19 -4.22 6.15
N ILE A 158 9.88 -4.44 5.98
CA ILE A 158 8.86 -3.41 6.31
C ILE A 158 8.75 -3.25 7.83
N LEU A 159 8.74 -4.34 8.59
CA LEU A 159 8.63 -4.29 10.05
C LEU A 159 9.82 -3.60 10.71
N GLU A 160 11.05 -3.83 10.25
CA GLU A 160 12.24 -3.13 10.74
C GLU A 160 12.15 -1.63 10.49
N THR A 161 11.78 -1.25 9.28
CA THR A 161 11.60 0.16 8.92
C THR A 161 10.50 0.84 9.75
N LEU A 162 9.37 0.14 9.96
CA LEU A 162 8.30 0.60 10.82
C LEU A 162 8.79 0.85 12.25
N LYS A 163 9.56 -0.08 12.81
CA LYS A 163 10.10 0.04 14.19
C LYS A 163 11.01 1.25 14.35
N GLU A 164 11.78 1.60 13.35
CA GLU A 164 12.64 2.78 13.40
C GLU A 164 11.87 4.09 13.28
N ARG A 165 10.83 4.10 12.46
CA ARG A 165 9.98 5.27 12.25
C ARG A 165 9.00 5.53 13.39
N THR A 166 8.60 4.50 14.10
CA THR A 166 7.65 4.62 15.20
C THR A 166 8.37 4.45 16.54
N LYS A 167 8.27 5.47 17.41
CA LYS A 167 8.90 5.46 18.73
C LYS A 167 7.88 5.53 19.86
N GLY A 168 8.30 5.11 21.04
CA GLY A 168 7.52 5.26 22.27
C GLY A 168 6.27 4.37 22.31
N LYS A 169 5.24 4.87 22.97
CA LYS A 169 4.00 4.11 23.31
C LYS A 169 3.18 3.62 22.10
N PHE A 170 3.44 4.12 20.91
CA PHE A 170 2.72 3.72 19.70
C PHE A 170 3.40 2.57 18.95
N LEU A 171 4.65 2.25 19.27
CA LEU A 171 5.42 1.22 18.56
C LEU A 171 4.75 -0.15 18.66
N GLU A 172 4.47 -0.61 19.86
CA GLU A 172 3.88 -1.94 20.09
C GLU A 172 2.56 -2.09 19.35
N LYS A 173 1.66 -1.10 19.48
CA LYS A 173 0.36 -1.12 18.80
C LYS A 173 0.47 -1.10 17.27
N ASN A 174 1.38 -0.32 16.72
CA ASN A 174 1.62 -0.32 15.27
C ASN A 174 2.14 -1.67 14.78
N VAL A 175 3.03 -2.30 15.55
CA VAL A 175 3.54 -3.66 15.26
C VAL A 175 2.42 -4.69 15.34
N ASP A 176 1.54 -4.60 16.35
CA ASP A 176 0.41 -5.52 16.51
C ASP A 176 -0.58 -5.41 15.34
N VAL A 177 -0.89 -4.18 14.91
CA VAL A 177 -1.77 -3.94 13.75
C VAL A 177 -1.13 -4.44 12.45
N PHE A 178 0.16 -4.17 12.26
CA PHE A 178 0.92 -4.69 11.11
C PHE A 178 0.88 -6.23 11.08
N GLN A 179 1.16 -6.87 12.23
CA GLN A 179 1.18 -8.32 12.34
C GLN A 179 -0.19 -8.94 12.07
N ALA A 180 -1.27 -8.30 12.52
CA ALA A 180 -2.64 -8.75 12.25
C ALA A 180 -2.95 -8.72 10.74
N GLY A 181 -2.54 -7.65 10.03
CA GLY A 181 -2.68 -7.57 8.58
C GLY A 181 -1.89 -8.66 7.84
N TYR A 182 -0.64 -8.93 8.26
CA TYR A 182 0.17 -10.00 7.70
C TYR A 182 -0.47 -11.38 7.91
N THR A 183 -0.93 -11.67 9.14
CA THR A 183 -1.56 -12.95 9.48
C THR A 183 -2.85 -13.16 8.69
N LEU A 184 -3.65 -12.11 8.49
CA LEU A 184 -4.84 -12.19 7.64
C LEU A 184 -4.48 -12.59 6.20
N ALA A 185 -3.47 -11.96 5.59
CA ALA A 185 -3.03 -12.33 4.24
C ALA A 185 -2.56 -13.80 4.18
N GLN A 186 -1.81 -14.24 5.18
CA GLN A 186 -1.33 -15.61 5.28
C GLN A 186 -2.48 -16.63 5.39
N SER A 187 -3.51 -16.35 6.16
CA SER A 187 -4.65 -17.26 6.34
C SER A 187 -5.59 -17.29 5.14
N SER A 188 -5.65 -16.21 4.35
CA SER A 188 -6.55 -16.10 3.20
C SER A 188 -5.93 -16.55 1.89
N HIS A 189 -4.60 -16.60 1.80
CA HIS A 189 -3.86 -16.82 0.54
C HIS A 189 -2.68 -17.80 0.68
N GLY A 190 -2.54 -18.46 1.84
CA GLY A 190 -1.52 -19.48 2.16
C GLY A 190 -1.88 -20.92 1.82
#